data_c66fa445864db7ad5226ed3cc3a30c8b
#
_entry.id   c66fa445864db7ad5226ed3cc3a30c8b
#
_cell.length_a   1.000
_cell.length_b   1.000
_cell.length_c   1.000
_cell.angle_alpha   90.00
_cell.angle_beta   90.00
_cell.angle_gamma   90.00
#
_symmetry.space_group_name_H-M   'P 1'
#
loop_
_entity.id
_entity.type
_entity.pdbx_description
1 polymer ?
#
loop_
_entity_poly.entity_id
_entity_poly.type
_entity_poly.pdbx_seq_one_letter_code
_entity_poly.pdbx_strand_id
1 'polypeptide(L)'
;MNIKDGYALHLACKQGLLLGIITGGRSEAVRKRFMALGIPSEDIYMASSVKIHDYHDFRDRHGLKNEEILYVGDDIPDIEVMRECGLPCCPKDASAEVKTVSCYISYANGGYGCGRDVVEQVLKVQGLWMDDKAFGW
;
A
#
# COMPACT_ATOMS: atom_id res chain seq x y z
N MET A 1 -9.16 -3.29 -9.84
CA MET A 1 -9.01 -3.25 -8.35
C MET A 1 -10.20 -3.92 -7.71
N ASN A 2 -9.97 -4.72 -6.70
CA ASN A 2 -11.02 -5.38 -5.92
C ASN A 2 -11.82 -4.33 -5.12
N ILE A 3 -13.15 -4.49 -5.05
CA ILE A 3 -14.02 -3.54 -4.34
C ILE A 3 -13.67 -3.46 -2.85
N LYS A 4 -13.35 -4.60 -2.23
CA LYS A 4 -12.96 -4.64 -0.82
C LYS A 4 -11.64 -3.93 -0.57
N ASP A 5 -10.69 -4.06 -1.49
CA ASP A 5 -9.42 -3.34 -1.44
C ASP A 5 -9.66 -1.83 -1.59
N GLY A 6 -10.52 -1.42 -2.52
CA GLY A 6 -10.86 -0.02 -2.71
C GLY A 6 -11.50 0.60 -1.47
N TYR A 7 -12.47 -0.09 -0.86
CA TYR A 7 -13.08 0.37 0.39
C TYR A 7 -12.04 0.56 1.49
N ALA A 8 -11.15 -0.43 1.66
CA ALA A 8 -10.14 -0.38 2.71
C ALA A 8 -9.16 0.77 2.51
N LEU A 9 -8.71 1.03 1.28
CA LEU A 9 -7.82 2.15 0.99
C LEU A 9 -8.50 3.49 1.27
N HIS A 10 -9.76 3.62 0.90
CA HIS A 10 -10.53 4.82 1.18
C HIS A 10 -10.70 5.04 2.68
N LEU A 11 -11.01 3.99 3.42
CA LEU A 11 -11.12 4.06 4.87
C LEU A 11 -9.79 4.46 5.51
N ALA A 12 -8.68 3.90 5.05
CA ALA A 12 -7.36 4.25 5.55
C ALA A 12 -7.10 5.76 5.37
N CYS A 13 -7.45 6.33 4.21
CA CYS A 13 -7.34 7.77 3.99
C CYS A 13 -8.20 8.56 4.97
N LYS A 14 -9.45 8.13 5.20
CA LYS A 14 -10.34 8.79 6.16
C LYS A 14 -9.82 8.73 7.59
N GLN A 15 -9.08 7.69 7.93
CA GLN A 15 -8.48 7.53 9.26
C GLN A 15 -7.15 8.28 9.41
N GLY A 16 -6.72 9.00 8.38
CA GLY A 16 -5.53 9.83 8.44
C GLY A 16 -4.22 9.13 8.10
N LEU A 17 -4.26 7.90 7.60
CA LEU A 17 -3.05 7.23 7.12
C LEU A 17 -2.58 7.90 5.83
N LEU A 18 -1.27 8.07 5.70
CA LEU A 18 -0.66 8.51 4.46
C LEU A 18 -0.51 7.30 3.54
N LEU A 19 -1.02 7.41 2.33
CA LEU A 19 -0.95 6.34 1.34
C LEU A 19 -0.20 6.79 0.10
N GLY A 20 0.67 5.93 -0.40
CA GLY A 20 1.36 6.13 -1.67
C GLY A 20 1.20 4.91 -2.55
N ILE A 21 1.18 5.13 -3.84
CA ILE A 21 1.11 4.06 -4.86
C ILE A 21 2.34 4.16 -5.74
N ILE A 22 3.04 3.05 -5.91
CA ILE A 22 4.20 2.96 -6.80
C ILE A 22 3.92 1.84 -7.79
N THR A 23 3.81 2.17 -9.07
CA THR A 23 3.48 1.19 -10.11
C THR A 23 4.29 1.42 -11.39
N GLY A 24 4.66 0.33 -12.05
CA GLY A 24 5.25 0.39 -13.39
C GLY A 24 4.24 0.69 -14.49
N GLY A 25 2.94 0.63 -14.20
CA GLY A 25 1.88 0.90 -15.16
C GLY A 25 1.79 2.38 -15.55
N ARG A 26 1.11 2.65 -16.67
CA ARG A 26 1.01 3.99 -17.24
C ARG A 26 -0.43 4.44 -17.48
N SER A 27 -1.41 3.68 -16.99
CA SER A 27 -2.83 3.96 -17.25
C SER A 27 -3.34 5.13 -16.41
N GLU A 28 -3.81 6.18 -17.06
CA GLU A 28 -4.45 7.30 -16.38
C GLU A 28 -5.76 6.91 -15.69
N ALA A 29 -6.43 5.87 -16.20
CA ALA A 29 -7.63 5.34 -15.54
C ALA A 29 -7.29 4.78 -14.15
N VAL A 30 -6.14 4.16 -14.00
CA VAL A 30 -5.66 3.66 -12.69
C VAL A 30 -5.37 4.83 -11.75
N ARG A 31 -4.69 5.88 -12.23
CA ARG A 31 -4.42 7.08 -11.42
C ARG A 31 -5.73 7.69 -10.93
N LYS A 32 -6.70 7.90 -11.81
CA LYS A 32 -7.99 8.49 -11.46
C LYS A 32 -8.72 7.65 -10.41
N ARG A 33 -8.63 6.34 -10.52
CA ARG A 33 -9.27 5.44 -9.55
C ARG A 33 -8.68 5.60 -8.16
N PHE A 34 -7.36 5.66 -8.04
CA PHE A 34 -6.71 5.87 -6.75
C PHE A 34 -7.00 7.27 -6.18
N MET A 35 -7.01 8.29 -7.04
CA MET A 35 -7.37 9.64 -6.60
C MET A 35 -8.81 9.70 -6.06
N ALA A 36 -9.72 8.98 -6.67
CA ALA A 36 -11.11 8.90 -6.20
C ALA A 36 -11.23 8.26 -4.81
N LEU A 37 -10.27 7.46 -4.41
CA LEU A 37 -10.23 6.86 -3.06
C LEU A 37 -9.62 7.79 -2.00
N GLY A 38 -9.10 8.95 -2.41
CA GLY A 38 -8.54 9.94 -1.49
C GLY A 38 -7.02 10.04 -1.51
N ILE A 39 -6.34 9.35 -2.42
CA ILE A 39 -4.88 9.42 -2.53
C ILE A 39 -4.49 10.62 -3.40
N PRO A 40 -3.70 11.57 -2.88
CA PRO A 40 -3.26 12.73 -3.67
C PRO A 40 -2.46 12.31 -4.91
N SER A 41 -2.61 13.06 -6.00
CA SER A 41 -1.91 12.76 -7.27
C SER A 41 -0.40 12.70 -7.09
N GLU A 42 0.18 13.55 -6.25
CA GLU A 42 1.63 13.60 -5.99
C GLU A 42 2.15 12.35 -5.25
N ASP A 43 1.27 11.56 -4.68
CA ASP A 43 1.62 10.31 -4.00
C ASP A 43 1.34 9.08 -4.86
N ILE A 44 1.02 9.28 -6.13
CA ILE A 44 0.81 8.20 -7.08
C ILE A 44 1.94 8.25 -8.12
N TYR A 45 2.86 7.31 -8.02
CA TYR A 45 4.04 7.22 -8.88
C TYR A 45 3.76 6.22 -10.00
N MET A 46 3.50 6.76 -11.19
CA MET A 46 3.24 5.95 -12.39
C MET A 46 4.52 5.75 -13.18
N ALA A 47 4.56 4.69 -14.00
CA ALA A 47 5.70 4.37 -14.86
C ALA A 47 7.01 4.28 -14.08
N SER A 48 6.96 3.82 -12.85
CA SER A 48 8.13 3.71 -11.98
C SER A 48 9.06 2.60 -12.49
N SER A 49 10.26 2.97 -12.91
CA SER A 49 11.26 2.01 -13.36
C SER A 49 12.20 1.56 -12.24
N VAL A 50 12.43 2.44 -11.26
CA VAL A 50 13.26 2.15 -10.08
C VAL A 50 12.47 2.56 -8.85
N LYS A 51 11.77 1.61 -8.24
CA LYS A 51 10.80 1.90 -7.18
C LYS A 51 11.42 2.53 -5.93
N ILE A 52 12.68 2.23 -5.64
CA ILE A 52 13.35 2.79 -4.45
C ILE A 52 13.45 4.32 -4.51
N HIS A 53 13.61 4.90 -5.70
CA HIS A 53 13.67 6.35 -5.85
C HIS A 53 12.32 7.00 -5.50
N ASP A 54 11.22 6.42 -5.95
CA ASP A 54 9.88 6.92 -5.64
C ASP A 54 9.54 6.71 -4.17
N TYR A 55 9.98 5.60 -3.58
CA TYR A 55 9.83 5.35 -2.15
C TYR A 55 10.54 6.44 -1.33
N HIS A 56 11.78 6.78 -1.70
CA HIS A 56 12.53 7.83 -1.00
C HIS A 56 11.85 9.18 -1.14
N ASP A 57 11.31 9.51 -2.32
CA ASP A 57 10.59 10.76 -2.53
C ASP A 57 9.35 10.85 -1.64
N PHE A 58 8.55 9.79 -1.58
CA PHE A 58 7.38 9.74 -0.71
C PHE A 58 7.78 9.89 0.76
N ARG A 59 8.73 9.10 1.21
CA ARG A 59 9.23 9.15 2.59
C ARG A 59 9.69 10.55 2.97
N ASP A 60 10.54 11.15 2.13
CA ASP A 60 11.18 12.41 2.46
C ASP A 60 10.22 13.59 2.37
N ARG A 61 9.29 13.60 1.39
CA ARG A 61 8.27 14.64 1.30
C ARG A 61 7.34 14.66 2.50
N HIS A 62 7.04 13.50 3.05
CA HIS A 62 6.17 13.39 4.21
C HIS A 62 6.93 13.41 5.54
N GLY A 63 8.25 13.55 5.52
CA GLY A 63 9.06 13.59 6.73
C GLY A 63 9.02 12.31 7.55
N LEU A 64 8.87 11.17 6.89
CA LEU A 64 8.74 9.87 7.54
C LEU A 64 10.11 9.20 7.71
N LYS A 65 10.19 8.33 8.72
CA LYS A 65 11.31 7.40 8.89
C LYS A 65 10.93 6.06 8.29
N ASN A 66 11.92 5.26 7.91
CA ASN A 66 11.66 3.92 7.37
C ASN A 66 10.79 3.08 8.31
N GLU A 67 11.02 3.16 9.63
CA GLU A 67 10.27 2.40 10.63
C GLU A 67 8.79 2.73 10.65
N GLU A 68 8.40 3.87 10.10
CA GLU A 68 7.00 4.32 10.07
C GLU A 68 6.26 3.88 8.83
N ILE A 69 6.91 3.16 7.91
CA ILE A 69 6.35 2.84 6.60
C ILE A 69 6.15 1.33 6.47
N LEU A 70 4.92 0.97 6.12
CA LEU A 70 4.56 -0.37 5.67
C LEU A 70 4.54 -0.36 4.14
N TYR A 71 5.15 -1.35 3.52
CA TYR A 71 5.19 -1.49 2.07
C TYR A 71 4.65 -2.85 1.66
N VAL A 72 3.76 -2.87 0.68
CA VAL A 72 3.23 -4.12 0.12
C VAL A 72 3.83 -4.31 -1.26
N GLY A 73 4.63 -5.34 -1.42
CA GLY A 73 5.24 -5.71 -2.70
C GLY A 73 4.89 -7.13 -3.08
N ASP A 74 5.00 -7.47 -4.36
CA ASP A 74 4.63 -8.79 -4.88
C ASP A 74 5.68 -9.44 -5.75
N ASP A 75 6.65 -8.69 -6.26
CA ASP A 75 7.65 -9.25 -7.16
C ASP A 75 9.02 -8.60 -6.94
N ILE A 76 10.01 -9.12 -7.66
CA ILE A 76 11.42 -8.77 -7.51
C ILE A 76 11.70 -7.26 -7.53
N PRO A 77 11.04 -6.44 -8.39
CA PRO A 77 11.26 -4.98 -8.36
C PRO A 77 10.92 -4.30 -7.03
N ASP A 78 10.18 -4.96 -6.15
CA ASP A 78 9.80 -4.41 -4.84
C ASP A 78 10.85 -4.68 -3.75
N ILE A 79 11.80 -5.57 -3.99
CA ILE A 79 12.69 -6.10 -2.93
C ILE A 79 13.56 -5.00 -2.31
N GLU A 80 14.10 -4.08 -3.10
CA GLU A 80 14.91 -2.99 -2.57
C GLU A 80 14.14 -2.15 -1.53
N VAL A 81 12.90 -1.80 -1.86
CA VAL A 81 12.04 -1.03 -0.95
C VAL A 81 11.71 -1.86 0.28
N MET A 82 11.38 -3.12 0.08
CA MET A 82 10.98 -4.03 1.19
C MET A 82 12.11 -4.25 2.19
N ARG A 83 13.35 -4.23 1.74
CA ARG A 83 14.51 -4.36 2.62
C ARG A 83 14.77 -3.10 3.44
N GLU A 84 14.30 -1.95 2.98
CA GLU A 84 14.54 -0.67 3.64
C GLU A 84 13.36 -0.24 4.54
N CYS A 85 12.13 -0.52 4.15
CA CYS A 85 10.94 -0.10 4.90
C CYS A 85 10.85 -0.79 6.26
N GLY A 86 10.00 -0.24 7.14
CA GLY A 86 9.85 -0.77 8.49
C GLY A 86 9.08 -2.08 8.55
N LEU A 87 8.04 -2.23 7.72
CA LEU A 87 7.20 -3.44 7.72
C LEU A 87 6.90 -3.88 6.29
N PRO A 88 7.74 -4.76 5.73
CA PRO A 88 7.48 -5.31 4.40
C PRO A 88 6.40 -6.40 4.47
N CYS A 89 5.41 -6.27 3.61
CA CYS A 89 4.28 -7.20 3.49
C CYS A 89 4.14 -7.67 2.05
N CYS A 90 3.49 -8.80 1.85
CA CYS A 90 3.19 -9.28 0.50
C CYS A 90 1.89 -10.07 0.46
N PRO A 91 1.27 -10.20 -0.74
CA PRO A 91 0.13 -11.09 -0.91
C PRO A 91 0.55 -12.55 -0.88
N LYS A 92 -0.42 -13.44 -0.74
CA LYS A 92 -0.22 -14.89 -0.72
C LYS A 92 0.47 -15.39 -1.98
N ASP A 93 0.16 -14.79 -3.14
CA ASP A 93 0.68 -15.19 -4.45
C ASP A 93 1.93 -14.42 -4.88
N ALA A 94 2.60 -13.73 -3.95
CA ALA A 94 3.87 -13.07 -4.24
C ALA A 94 4.94 -14.07 -4.65
N SER A 95 5.99 -13.57 -5.33
CA SER A 95 7.14 -14.41 -5.68
C SER A 95 7.83 -14.96 -4.43
N ALA A 96 8.52 -16.09 -4.57
CA ALA A 96 9.22 -16.72 -3.44
C ALA A 96 10.26 -15.79 -2.82
N GLU A 97 10.97 -15.02 -3.66
CA GLU A 97 11.99 -14.08 -3.21
C GLU A 97 11.39 -12.96 -2.37
N VAL A 98 10.23 -12.45 -2.73
CA VAL A 98 9.52 -11.43 -1.96
C VAL A 98 9.04 -11.98 -0.62
N LYS A 99 8.55 -13.21 -0.60
CA LYS A 99 8.11 -13.85 0.65
C LYS A 99 9.25 -13.97 1.66
N THR A 100 10.48 -14.23 1.20
CA THR A 100 11.62 -14.36 2.11
C THR A 100 12.00 -13.06 2.80
N VAL A 101 11.69 -11.90 2.22
CA VAL A 101 11.99 -10.59 2.83
C VAL A 101 10.77 -9.96 3.52
N SER A 102 9.61 -10.63 3.49
CA SER A 102 8.38 -10.12 4.09
C SER A 102 8.28 -10.48 5.56
N CYS A 103 7.81 -9.52 6.37
CA CYS A 103 7.46 -9.77 7.77
C CYS A 103 6.03 -10.27 7.91
N TYR A 104 5.15 -9.90 6.99
CA TYR A 104 3.77 -10.36 6.99
C TYR A 104 3.38 -10.82 5.58
N ILE A 105 2.83 -12.02 5.50
CA ILE A 105 2.30 -12.59 4.24
C ILE A 105 0.79 -12.68 4.41
N SER A 106 0.05 -11.95 3.58
CA SER A 106 -1.40 -11.98 3.61
C SER A 106 -1.94 -13.37 3.24
N TYR A 107 -3.08 -13.74 3.81
CA TYR A 107 -3.81 -14.94 3.40
C TYR A 107 -4.48 -14.75 2.02
N ALA A 108 -4.58 -13.53 1.54
CA ALA A 108 -5.26 -13.19 0.29
C ALA A 108 -4.27 -12.91 -0.84
N ASN A 109 -4.68 -13.24 -2.06
CA ASN A 109 -3.90 -12.96 -3.26
C ASN A 109 -3.93 -11.46 -3.60
N GLY A 110 -2.91 -11.00 -4.34
CA GLY A 110 -2.88 -9.64 -4.88
C GLY A 110 -4.10 -9.38 -5.76
N GLY A 111 -4.74 -8.22 -5.58
CA GLY A 111 -5.96 -7.86 -6.30
C GLY A 111 -7.22 -8.59 -5.84
N TYR A 112 -7.11 -9.48 -4.85
CA TYR A 112 -8.23 -10.28 -4.36
C TYR A 112 -8.39 -10.18 -2.84
N GLY A 113 -8.10 -9.02 -2.27
CA GLY A 113 -8.32 -8.74 -0.85
C GLY A 113 -7.05 -8.55 -0.02
N CYS A 114 -5.87 -8.62 -0.63
CA CYS A 114 -4.61 -8.40 0.10
C CYS A 114 -4.56 -7.00 0.71
N GLY A 115 -4.90 -5.96 -0.06
CA GLY A 115 -4.92 -4.59 0.44
C GLY A 115 -5.91 -4.43 1.59
N ARG A 116 -7.09 -5.03 1.48
CA ARG A 116 -8.09 -5.06 2.55
C ARG A 116 -7.52 -5.70 3.81
N ASP A 117 -6.88 -6.87 3.67
CA ASP A 117 -6.32 -7.57 4.82
C ASP A 117 -5.27 -6.73 5.54
N VAL A 118 -4.31 -6.17 4.79
CA VAL A 118 -3.22 -5.38 5.38
C VAL A 118 -3.77 -4.13 6.09
N VAL A 119 -4.67 -3.37 5.45
CA VAL A 119 -5.27 -2.19 6.06
C VAL A 119 -6.08 -2.57 7.30
N GLU A 120 -6.84 -3.66 7.23
CA GLU A 120 -7.63 -4.13 8.35
C GLU A 120 -6.74 -4.44 9.56
N GLN A 121 -5.61 -5.13 9.36
CA GLN A 121 -4.70 -5.45 10.45
C GLN A 121 -4.10 -4.18 11.07
N VAL A 122 -3.68 -3.21 10.24
CA VAL A 122 -3.12 -1.94 10.74
C VAL A 122 -4.16 -1.19 11.55
N LEU A 123 -5.38 -1.04 11.04
CA LEU A 123 -6.42 -0.30 11.74
C LEU A 123 -6.89 -1.00 13.01
N LYS A 124 -6.90 -2.33 13.05
CA LYS A 124 -7.21 -3.09 14.27
C LYS A 124 -6.18 -2.82 15.36
N VAL A 125 -4.90 -2.82 15.01
CA VAL A 125 -3.83 -2.53 15.97
C VAL A 125 -3.95 -1.11 16.52
N GLN A 126 -4.40 -0.16 15.69
CA GLN A 126 -4.59 1.24 16.08
C GLN A 126 -5.93 1.50 16.78
N GLY A 127 -6.82 0.49 16.86
CA GLY A 127 -8.15 0.66 17.43
C GLY A 127 -9.13 1.45 16.55
N LEU A 128 -8.85 1.54 15.25
CA LEU A 128 -9.63 2.35 14.30
C LEU A 128 -10.47 1.53 13.32
N TRP A 129 -10.42 0.21 13.41
CA TRP A 129 -11.26 -0.66 12.59
C TRP A 129 -12.67 -0.70 13.15
N MET A 130 -13.67 -0.53 12.29
CA MET A 130 -15.10 -0.54 12.69
C MET A 130 -15.51 0.59 13.63
N ASP A 131 -14.84 1.73 13.58
CA ASP A 131 -15.34 2.95 14.24
C ASP A 131 -16.39 3.66 13.35
N ASP A 132 -16.85 4.85 13.75
CA ASP A 132 -17.89 5.59 13.04
C ASP A 132 -17.58 5.83 11.57
N LYS A 133 -16.30 5.97 11.21
CA LYS A 133 -15.87 6.25 9.84
C LYS A 133 -15.98 5.02 8.93
N ALA A 134 -16.20 3.83 9.48
CA ALA A 134 -16.38 2.62 8.70
C ALA A 134 -17.70 2.61 7.91
N PHE A 135 -18.69 3.38 8.31
CA PHE A 135 -20.05 3.33 7.77
C PHE A 135 -20.26 4.40 6.68
N GLY A 136 -19.72 4.16 5.52
CA GLY A 136 -19.87 5.04 4.36
C GLY A 136 -18.63 5.04 3.49
N TRP A 137 -18.76 5.73 2.38
CA TRP A 137 -17.65 5.89 1.43
C TRP A 137 -17.03 7.26 1.51
#